data_de6e4b6d1043ac6422207606bc9409f5
#
_entry.id   de6e4b6d1043ac6422207606bc9409f5
#
_cell.length_a   1.000
_cell.length_b   1.000
_cell.length_c   1.000
_cell.angle_alpha   90.00
_cell.angle_beta   90.00
_cell.angle_gamma   90.00
#
_symmetry.space_group_name_H-M   'P 1'
#
loop_
_entity.id
_entity.type
_entity.pdbx_description
1 polymer ?
#
loop_
_entity_poly.entity_id
_entity_poly.type
_entity_poly.pdbx_seq_one_letter_code
_entity_poly.pdbx_strand_id
1 'polypeptide(L)'
;YNGLLQPEHYPEGGLVALTHERVRGIAHLGGTILGTTNRGNPFHFPQRQSDGRMVEVDRSDELLQRLADAKVDALVTVGGDGSLGIAHELHRKGLRVVGVPKTIDNDLDKTFTTFGFDTAVAFATECLDRLHSTAESHQRIMVVEVMGRYAGWIALHAGIAGGAHAIL
;
A
#
# COMPACT_ATOMS: atom_id res chain seq x y z
N TYR A 1 -0.49 -10.12 6.20
CA TYR A 1 0.12 -11.41 6.58
C TYR A 1 0.22 -11.58 8.09
N ASN A 2 0.40 -10.49 8.86
CA ASN A 2 0.54 -10.56 10.32
C ASN A 2 -0.69 -11.21 10.98
N GLY A 3 -1.90 -10.90 10.53
CA GLY A 3 -3.11 -11.52 11.07
C GLY A 3 -3.13 -13.04 10.96
N LEU A 4 -2.54 -13.59 9.90
CA LEU A 4 -2.41 -15.05 9.75
C LEU A 4 -1.28 -15.64 10.61
N LEU A 5 -0.18 -14.90 10.82
CA LEU A 5 0.98 -15.38 11.58
C LEU A 5 0.89 -15.13 13.09
N GLN A 6 -0.01 -14.23 13.50
CA GLN A 6 -0.26 -13.87 14.90
C GLN A 6 -1.78 -13.66 15.12
N PRO A 7 -2.60 -14.69 14.88
CA PRO A 7 -4.07 -14.57 14.88
C PRO A 7 -4.63 -14.08 16.22
N GLU A 8 -3.93 -14.33 17.32
CA GLU A 8 -4.29 -13.90 18.67
C GLU A 8 -4.31 -12.36 18.85
N HIS A 9 -3.60 -11.63 17.98
CA HIS A 9 -3.51 -10.17 18.03
C HIS A 9 -4.54 -9.48 17.13
N TYR A 10 -5.35 -10.25 16.38
CA TYR A 10 -6.27 -9.70 15.38
C TYR A 10 -7.70 -10.21 15.56
N PRO A 11 -8.69 -9.38 15.23
CA PRO A 11 -10.10 -9.81 15.26
C PRO A 11 -10.34 -11.09 14.44
N GLU A 12 -11.21 -11.92 14.89
CA GLU A 12 -11.66 -13.15 14.22
C GLU A 12 -10.50 -14.08 13.81
N GLY A 13 -9.39 -14.06 14.59
CA GLY A 13 -8.24 -14.90 14.29
C GLY A 13 -7.47 -14.47 13.03
N GLY A 14 -7.56 -13.21 12.64
CA GLY A 14 -6.82 -12.62 11.52
C GLY A 14 -7.41 -12.89 10.13
N LEU A 15 -8.53 -13.61 10.04
CA LEU A 15 -9.31 -13.83 8.83
C LEU A 15 -10.74 -13.36 9.03
N VAL A 16 -11.18 -12.43 8.23
CA VAL A 16 -12.52 -11.84 8.31
C VAL A 16 -13.31 -12.21 7.06
N ALA A 17 -14.46 -12.87 7.25
CA ALA A 17 -15.37 -13.13 6.14
C ALA A 17 -15.99 -11.82 5.63
N LEU A 18 -15.75 -11.49 4.36
CA LEU A 18 -16.34 -10.33 3.72
C LEU A 18 -17.72 -10.67 3.18
N THR A 19 -18.73 -10.49 4.03
CA THR A 19 -20.14 -10.63 3.60
C THR A 19 -20.60 -9.38 2.87
N HIS A 20 -21.67 -9.50 2.09
CA HIS A 20 -22.28 -8.37 1.39
C HIS A 20 -22.67 -7.21 2.34
N GLU A 21 -23.07 -7.56 3.55
CA GLU A 21 -23.42 -6.60 4.59
C GLU A 21 -22.18 -5.80 5.08
N ARG A 22 -21.05 -6.47 5.27
CA ARG A 22 -19.79 -5.83 5.73
C ARG A 22 -19.17 -4.88 4.69
N VAL A 23 -19.37 -5.16 3.40
CA VAL A 23 -18.82 -4.34 2.32
C VAL A 23 -19.81 -3.34 1.74
N ARG A 24 -21.04 -3.33 2.24
CA ARG A 24 -22.07 -2.40 1.76
C ARG A 24 -21.73 -0.96 2.14
N GLY A 25 -21.70 -0.07 1.16
CA GLY A 25 -21.52 1.37 1.38
C GLY A 25 -20.08 1.81 1.65
N ILE A 26 -19.06 0.96 1.48
CA ILE A 26 -17.66 1.33 1.72
C ILE A 26 -16.93 1.85 0.48
N ALA A 27 -17.53 1.79 -0.70
CA ALA A 27 -16.83 2.08 -1.96
C ALA A 27 -16.28 3.53 -2.07
N HIS A 28 -16.86 4.46 -1.31
CA HIS A 28 -16.43 5.86 -1.27
C HIS A 28 -15.49 6.18 -0.10
N LEU A 29 -15.19 5.21 0.76
CA LEU A 29 -14.31 5.40 1.92
C LEU A 29 -12.86 5.16 1.54
N GLY A 30 -11.98 6.00 2.05
CA GLY A 30 -10.54 5.78 1.96
C GLY A 30 -10.03 4.77 2.99
N GLY A 31 -8.78 4.35 2.85
CA GLY A 31 -8.16 3.40 3.76
C GLY A 31 -8.59 1.95 3.50
N THR A 32 -8.63 1.14 4.54
CA THR A 32 -9.02 -0.27 4.45
C THR A 32 -9.72 -0.72 5.72
N ILE A 33 -10.82 -1.47 5.58
CA ILE A 33 -11.54 -2.08 6.69
C ILE A 33 -10.77 -3.28 7.29
N LEU A 34 -9.77 -3.80 6.57
CA LEU A 34 -8.97 -4.96 6.99
C LEU A 34 -7.72 -4.55 7.79
N GLY A 35 -7.45 -3.27 7.90
CA GLY A 35 -6.18 -2.77 8.43
C GLY A 35 -5.01 -2.98 7.46
N THR A 36 -3.90 -2.36 7.76
CA THR A 36 -2.68 -2.46 6.94
C THR A 36 -1.43 -2.27 7.79
N THR A 37 -0.30 -2.76 7.29
CA THR A 37 1.01 -2.52 7.86
C THR A 37 2.06 -2.46 6.75
N ASN A 38 3.09 -1.66 6.95
CA ASN A 38 4.27 -1.60 6.10
C ASN A 38 5.47 -2.41 6.64
N ARG A 39 5.27 -3.17 7.72
CA ARG A 39 6.34 -3.92 8.42
C ARG A 39 6.16 -5.44 8.38
N GLY A 40 5.13 -5.93 7.72
CA GLY A 40 4.82 -7.36 7.65
C GLY A 40 5.44 -8.02 6.43
N ASN A 41 6.52 -8.80 6.62
CA ASN A 41 7.07 -9.67 5.57
C ASN A 41 7.21 -11.10 6.13
N PRO A 42 6.49 -12.10 5.59
CA PRO A 42 6.56 -13.47 6.10
C PRO A 42 7.92 -14.13 5.87
N PHE A 43 8.71 -13.67 4.88
CA PHE A 43 10.05 -14.18 4.58
C PHE A 43 11.13 -13.58 5.51
N HIS A 44 10.84 -12.43 6.12
CA HIS A 44 11.71 -11.70 7.05
C HIS A 44 10.91 -11.29 8.29
N PHE A 45 10.29 -12.27 8.92
CA PHE A 45 9.40 -12.01 10.06
C PHE A 45 10.23 -11.77 11.33
N PRO A 46 10.07 -10.60 11.99
CA PRO A 46 10.82 -10.33 13.21
C PRO A 46 10.33 -11.19 14.37
N GLN A 47 11.20 -11.99 14.93
CA GLN A 47 10.91 -12.85 16.07
C GLN A 47 11.88 -12.56 17.21
N ARG A 48 11.33 -12.41 18.41
CA ARG A 48 12.13 -12.24 19.62
C ARG A 48 12.60 -13.58 20.14
N GLN A 49 13.91 -13.74 20.33
CA GLN A 49 14.51 -14.92 20.93
C GLN A 49 14.45 -14.88 22.46
N SER A 50 14.74 -16.02 23.11
CA SER A 50 14.75 -16.15 24.56
C SER A 50 15.79 -15.23 25.25
N ASP A 51 16.85 -14.86 24.55
CA ASP A 51 17.88 -13.94 25.01
C ASP A 51 17.52 -12.44 24.79
N GLY A 52 16.31 -12.17 24.28
CA GLY A 52 15.80 -10.83 24.04
C GLY A 52 16.18 -10.22 22.69
N ARG A 53 17.06 -10.85 21.89
CA ARG A 53 17.44 -10.37 20.56
C ARG A 53 16.30 -10.58 19.57
N MET A 54 16.18 -9.62 18.63
CA MET A 54 15.28 -9.73 17.47
C MET A 54 16.05 -10.37 16.32
N VAL A 55 15.50 -11.43 15.75
CA VAL A 55 16.02 -12.09 14.54
C VAL A 55 14.93 -12.17 13.50
N GLU A 56 15.32 -12.11 12.23
CA GLU A 56 14.39 -12.36 11.12
C GLU A 56 14.34 -13.86 10.83
N VAL A 57 13.13 -14.38 10.69
CA VAL A 57 12.88 -15.78 10.34
C VAL A 57 11.90 -15.86 9.18
N ASP A 58 12.10 -16.84 8.31
CA ASP A 58 11.14 -17.15 7.26
C ASP A 58 9.98 -17.97 7.87
N ARG A 59 8.79 -17.40 7.86
CA ARG A 59 7.52 -18.02 8.27
C ARG A 59 6.56 -18.19 7.10
N SER A 60 7.05 -18.12 5.87
CA SER A 60 6.21 -18.20 4.69
C SER A 60 5.53 -19.58 4.53
N ASP A 61 6.19 -20.66 4.93
CA ASP A 61 5.59 -22.00 4.88
C ASP A 61 4.47 -22.15 5.92
N GLU A 62 4.64 -21.58 7.11
CA GLU A 62 3.56 -21.50 8.10
C GLU A 62 2.37 -20.69 7.58
N LEU A 63 2.62 -19.58 6.89
CA LEU A 63 1.59 -18.78 6.27
C LEU A 63 0.80 -19.58 5.22
N LEU A 64 1.51 -20.30 4.34
CA LEU A 64 0.90 -21.17 3.33
C LEU A 64 0.06 -22.27 3.96
N GLN A 65 0.56 -22.91 5.02
CA GLN A 65 -0.20 -23.94 5.74
C GLN A 65 -1.48 -23.37 6.35
N ARG A 66 -1.42 -22.20 6.99
CA ARG A 66 -2.61 -21.54 7.55
C ARG A 66 -3.64 -21.15 6.51
N LEU A 67 -3.21 -20.71 5.32
CA LEU A 67 -4.11 -20.45 4.20
C LEU A 67 -4.79 -21.74 3.71
N ALA A 68 -4.04 -22.84 3.63
CA ALA A 68 -4.57 -24.13 3.24
C ALA A 68 -5.58 -24.67 4.28
N ASP A 69 -5.26 -24.58 5.57
CA ASP A 69 -6.16 -24.97 6.67
C ASP A 69 -7.46 -24.14 6.67
N ALA A 70 -7.35 -22.87 6.31
CA ALA A 70 -8.50 -21.98 6.13
C ALA A 70 -9.25 -22.18 4.80
N LYS A 71 -8.83 -23.15 3.97
CA LYS A 71 -9.42 -23.48 2.67
C LYS A 71 -9.44 -22.28 1.71
N VAL A 72 -8.38 -21.49 1.72
CA VAL A 72 -8.21 -20.37 0.78
C VAL A 72 -7.63 -20.90 -0.52
N ASP A 73 -8.39 -20.81 -1.60
CA ASP A 73 -8.01 -21.33 -2.92
C ASP A 73 -7.03 -20.42 -3.66
N ALA A 74 -7.13 -19.11 -3.45
CA ALA A 74 -6.30 -18.11 -4.10
C ALA A 74 -6.25 -16.83 -3.28
N LEU A 75 -5.22 -16.02 -3.51
CA LEU A 75 -5.01 -14.75 -2.84
C LEU A 75 -5.12 -13.60 -3.86
N VAL A 76 -5.93 -12.58 -3.55
CA VAL A 76 -5.89 -11.29 -4.24
C VAL A 76 -5.12 -10.33 -3.36
N THR A 77 -3.94 -9.89 -3.83
CA THR A 77 -3.09 -8.95 -3.10
C THR A 77 -3.25 -7.55 -3.68
N VAL A 78 -3.79 -6.64 -2.89
CA VAL A 78 -3.95 -5.23 -3.24
C VAL A 78 -2.86 -4.43 -2.55
N GLY A 79 -1.91 -3.87 -3.30
CA GLY A 79 -0.80 -3.12 -2.71
C GLY A 79 0.21 -2.60 -3.72
N GLY A 80 1.26 -1.97 -3.20
CA GLY A 80 2.39 -1.47 -3.97
C GLY A 80 3.51 -2.52 -4.11
N ASP A 81 4.69 -2.05 -4.50
CA ASP A 81 5.89 -2.84 -4.79
C ASP A 81 6.19 -3.90 -3.72
N GLY A 82 6.32 -3.51 -2.45
CA GLY A 82 6.63 -4.47 -1.38
C GLY A 82 5.58 -5.56 -1.19
N SER A 83 4.29 -5.23 -1.29
CA SER A 83 3.21 -6.22 -1.14
C SER A 83 3.15 -7.17 -2.33
N LEU A 84 3.35 -6.67 -3.54
CA LEU A 84 3.35 -7.48 -4.76
C LEU A 84 4.60 -8.34 -4.86
N GLY A 85 5.75 -7.87 -4.38
CA GLY A 85 6.97 -8.66 -4.26
C GLY A 85 6.78 -9.87 -3.34
N ILE A 86 6.19 -9.67 -2.15
CA ILE A 86 5.83 -10.77 -1.24
C ILE A 86 4.84 -11.75 -1.92
N ALA A 87 3.83 -11.22 -2.60
CA ALA A 87 2.85 -12.04 -3.31
C ALA A 87 3.49 -12.88 -4.42
N HIS A 88 4.47 -12.32 -5.14
CA HIS A 88 5.24 -13.02 -6.15
C HIS A 88 6.05 -14.19 -5.55
N GLU A 89 6.73 -13.98 -4.44
CA GLU A 89 7.48 -15.04 -3.76
C GLU A 89 6.56 -16.16 -3.23
N LEU A 90 5.37 -15.81 -2.71
CA LEU A 90 4.36 -16.80 -2.33
C LEU A 90 3.83 -17.58 -3.54
N HIS A 91 3.68 -16.91 -4.70
CA HIS A 91 3.32 -17.58 -5.95
C HIS A 91 4.39 -18.59 -6.37
N ARG A 92 5.66 -18.27 -6.25
CA ARG A 92 6.78 -19.20 -6.53
C ARG A 92 6.77 -20.43 -5.62
N LYS A 93 6.20 -20.31 -4.43
CA LYS A 93 5.95 -21.43 -3.49
C LYS A 93 4.65 -22.19 -3.79
N GLY A 94 3.94 -21.87 -4.88
CA GLY A 94 2.77 -22.60 -5.34
C GLY A 94 1.41 -21.99 -4.99
N LEU A 95 1.36 -20.84 -4.30
CA LEU A 95 0.10 -20.16 -4.03
C LEU A 95 -0.44 -19.51 -5.31
N ARG A 96 -1.74 -19.67 -5.58
CA ARG A 96 -2.40 -18.90 -6.64
C ARG A 96 -2.60 -17.46 -6.19
N VAL A 97 -2.01 -16.51 -6.93
CA VAL A 97 -2.06 -15.09 -6.57
C VAL A 97 -2.47 -14.23 -7.76
N VAL A 98 -3.32 -13.24 -7.49
CA VAL A 98 -3.62 -12.14 -8.40
C VAL A 98 -3.20 -10.84 -7.72
N GLY A 99 -2.28 -10.10 -8.33
CA GLY A 99 -1.82 -8.80 -7.84
C GLY A 99 -2.68 -7.65 -8.39
N VAL A 100 -3.07 -6.71 -7.51
CA VAL A 100 -3.74 -5.46 -7.89
C VAL A 100 -2.81 -4.31 -7.53
N PRO A 101 -2.32 -3.52 -8.52
CA PRO A 101 -1.29 -2.52 -8.32
C PRO A 101 -1.87 -1.25 -7.66
N LYS A 102 -1.96 -1.22 -6.34
CA LYS A 102 -2.47 -0.09 -5.56
C LYS A 102 -1.32 0.63 -4.86
N THR A 103 -0.91 1.74 -5.43
CA THR A 103 0.03 2.72 -4.87
C THR A 103 -0.23 4.08 -5.50
N ILE A 104 0.11 5.17 -4.79
CA ILE A 104 0.06 6.52 -5.35
C ILE A 104 1.33 6.88 -6.14
N ASP A 105 2.40 6.11 -6.00
CA ASP A 105 3.73 6.46 -6.52
C ASP A 105 3.88 6.20 -8.02
N ASN A 106 3.03 5.36 -8.60
CA ASN A 106 3.07 4.92 -10.01
C ASN A 106 4.44 4.36 -10.42
N ASP A 107 5.06 3.60 -9.51
CA ASP A 107 6.45 3.12 -9.58
C ASP A 107 6.56 1.60 -9.85
N LEU A 108 5.50 0.98 -10.36
CA LEU A 108 5.48 -0.45 -10.68
C LEU A 108 5.79 -0.70 -12.16
N ASP A 109 6.84 -1.48 -12.42
CA ASP A 109 7.23 -1.87 -13.77
C ASP A 109 6.06 -2.60 -14.50
N LYS A 110 5.95 -2.37 -15.81
CA LYS A 110 4.91 -2.94 -16.68
C LYS A 110 3.47 -2.63 -16.27
N THR A 111 3.27 -1.65 -15.39
CA THR A 111 1.97 -1.10 -15.04
C THR A 111 1.84 0.29 -15.67
N PHE A 112 0.79 0.50 -16.45
CA PHE A 112 0.57 1.80 -17.11
C PHE A 112 0.21 2.88 -16.09
N THR A 113 -0.76 2.59 -15.23
CA THR A 113 -1.19 3.49 -14.14
C THR A 113 -1.58 2.65 -12.93
N THR A 114 -1.11 3.04 -11.75
CA THR A 114 -1.46 2.39 -10.49
C THR A 114 -2.73 3.00 -9.90
N PHE A 115 -3.50 2.17 -9.18
CA PHE A 115 -4.68 2.62 -8.46
C PHE A 115 -4.29 3.56 -7.30
N GLY A 116 -4.75 4.80 -7.37
CA GLY A 116 -4.46 5.86 -6.41
C GLY A 116 -3.58 6.97 -6.96
N PHE A 117 -2.83 6.76 -8.05
CA PHE A 117 -1.96 7.79 -8.64
C PHE A 117 -2.73 9.03 -9.09
N ASP A 118 -3.78 8.85 -9.91
CA ASP A 118 -4.59 9.97 -10.40
C ASP A 118 -5.25 10.75 -9.25
N THR A 119 -5.71 10.04 -8.22
CA THR A 119 -6.28 10.67 -7.03
C THR A 119 -5.25 11.55 -6.31
N ALA A 120 -4.01 11.06 -6.18
CA ALA A 120 -2.93 11.82 -5.54
C ALA A 120 -2.54 13.04 -6.37
N VAL A 121 -2.44 12.91 -7.69
CA VAL A 121 -2.17 14.02 -8.62
C VAL A 121 -3.27 15.06 -8.55
N ALA A 122 -4.54 14.66 -8.62
CA ALA A 122 -5.67 15.57 -8.56
C ALA A 122 -5.69 16.37 -7.24
N PHE A 123 -5.48 15.70 -6.11
CA PHE A 123 -5.42 16.34 -4.80
C PHE A 123 -4.25 17.33 -4.69
N ALA A 124 -3.06 16.93 -5.13
CA ALA A 124 -1.88 17.79 -5.12
C ALA A 124 -2.08 19.02 -6.02
N THR A 125 -2.69 18.85 -7.20
CA THR A 125 -3.04 19.94 -8.11
C THR A 125 -3.99 20.93 -7.45
N GLU A 126 -5.06 20.44 -6.80
CA GLU A 126 -6.00 21.30 -6.07
C GLU A 126 -5.30 22.10 -4.97
N CYS A 127 -4.36 21.48 -4.26
CA CYS A 127 -3.57 22.18 -3.25
C CYS A 127 -2.70 23.28 -3.85
N LEU A 128 -2.05 23.01 -4.99
CA LEU A 128 -1.25 24.01 -5.71
C LEU A 128 -2.10 25.20 -6.16
N ASP A 129 -3.26 24.95 -6.76
CA ASP A 129 -4.19 25.99 -7.21
C ASP A 129 -4.57 26.95 -6.09
N ARG A 130 -4.78 26.45 -4.89
CA ARG A 130 -5.12 27.27 -3.70
C ARG A 130 -3.96 28.13 -3.22
N LEU A 131 -2.71 27.80 -3.53
CA LEU A 131 -1.54 28.52 -3.08
C LEU A 131 -1.18 29.72 -3.96
N HIS A 132 -1.52 29.71 -5.25
CA HIS A 132 -1.14 30.76 -6.21
C HIS A 132 -1.57 32.15 -5.75
N SER A 133 -2.83 32.33 -5.39
CA SER A 133 -3.35 33.63 -4.96
C SER A 133 -2.66 34.15 -3.70
N THR A 134 -2.32 33.27 -2.77
CA THR A 134 -1.58 33.64 -1.56
C THR A 134 -0.13 34.00 -1.88
N ALA A 135 0.53 33.22 -2.74
CA ALA A 135 1.89 33.50 -3.19
C ALA A 135 1.98 34.87 -3.88
N GLU A 136 1.07 35.16 -4.79
CA GLU A 136 1.01 36.41 -5.52
C GLU A 136 0.71 37.61 -4.59
N SER A 137 -0.34 37.50 -3.76
CA SER A 137 -0.76 38.59 -2.87
C SER A 137 0.32 38.98 -1.85
N HIS A 138 1.08 38.03 -1.38
CA HIS A 138 2.14 38.23 -0.39
C HIS A 138 3.55 38.32 -0.99
N GLN A 139 3.70 38.17 -2.29
CA GLN A 139 4.99 38.09 -2.99
C GLN A 139 5.92 37.03 -2.35
N ARG A 140 5.38 35.85 -2.12
CA ARG A 140 6.07 34.74 -1.46
C ARG A 140 6.38 33.62 -2.44
N ILE A 141 7.48 32.93 -2.17
CA ILE A 141 7.76 31.62 -2.77
C ILE A 141 7.10 30.56 -1.90
N MET A 142 6.23 29.76 -2.50
CA MET A 142 5.63 28.59 -1.85
C MET A 142 6.37 27.34 -2.31
N VAL A 143 6.87 26.57 -1.37
CA VAL A 143 7.48 25.25 -1.63
C VAL A 143 6.50 24.18 -1.17
N VAL A 144 6.16 23.28 -2.10
CA VAL A 144 5.22 22.18 -1.84
C VAL A 144 5.97 20.87 -1.99
N GLU A 145 6.02 20.13 -0.91
CA GLU A 145 6.54 18.77 -0.91
C GLU A 145 5.39 17.79 -1.09
N VAL A 146 5.55 16.86 -2.03
CA VAL A 146 4.60 15.77 -2.28
C VAL A 146 5.29 14.41 -2.11
N MET A 147 4.51 13.39 -1.83
CA MET A 147 5.00 12.03 -1.84
C MET A 147 5.27 11.56 -3.28
N GLY A 148 5.86 10.42 -3.44
CA GLY A 148 6.21 9.81 -4.74
C GLY A 148 7.39 8.85 -4.62
N ARG A 149 7.89 8.65 -3.41
CA ARG A 149 9.03 7.79 -3.11
C ARG A 149 10.24 8.19 -3.96
N TYR A 150 10.69 7.32 -4.88
CA TYR A 150 11.85 7.57 -5.75
C TYR A 150 11.46 7.99 -7.17
N ALA A 151 10.19 7.93 -7.53
CA ALA A 151 9.76 8.10 -8.91
C ALA A 151 9.46 9.56 -9.31
N GLY A 152 9.01 10.40 -8.39
CA GLY A 152 8.72 11.82 -8.65
C GLY A 152 7.51 12.09 -9.56
N TRP A 153 6.73 11.08 -9.93
CA TRP A 153 5.62 11.22 -10.86
C TRP A 153 4.52 12.15 -10.37
N ILE A 154 4.21 12.12 -9.06
CA ILE A 154 3.18 13.01 -8.47
C ILE A 154 3.64 14.46 -8.60
N ALA A 155 4.89 14.76 -8.24
CA ALA A 155 5.45 16.11 -8.35
C ALA A 155 5.40 16.61 -9.79
N LEU A 156 5.81 15.78 -10.76
CA LEU A 156 5.83 16.12 -12.17
C LEU A 156 4.41 16.41 -12.68
N HIS A 157 3.49 15.48 -12.52
CA HIS A 157 2.14 15.61 -13.06
C HIS A 157 1.33 16.71 -12.37
N ALA A 158 1.38 16.78 -11.04
CA ALA A 158 0.68 17.82 -10.29
C ALA A 158 1.30 19.20 -10.51
N GLY A 159 2.63 19.28 -10.60
CA GLY A 159 3.33 20.53 -10.87
C GLY A 159 3.00 21.09 -12.24
N ILE A 160 2.94 20.26 -13.29
CA ILE A 160 2.52 20.68 -14.63
C ILE A 160 1.04 21.10 -14.61
N ALA A 161 0.15 20.29 -14.05
CA ALA A 161 -1.28 20.55 -14.03
C ALA A 161 -1.64 21.79 -13.18
N GLY A 162 -0.98 21.98 -12.04
CA GLY A 162 -1.19 23.11 -11.13
C GLY A 162 -0.34 24.35 -11.44
N GLY A 163 0.35 24.39 -12.58
CA GLY A 163 1.09 25.57 -13.02
C GLY A 163 2.28 25.95 -12.14
N ALA A 164 2.97 24.99 -11.55
CA ALA A 164 4.18 25.26 -10.76
C ALA A 164 5.27 25.92 -11.64
N HIS A 165 5.95 26.94 -11.10
CA HIS A 165 7.02 27.62 -11.80
C HIS A 165 8.30 26.81 -11.91
N ALA A 166 8.52 25.88 -10.98
CA ALA A 166 9.64 24.95 -10.98
C ALA A 166 9.21 23.61 -10.34
N ILE A 167 9.75 22.53 -10.87
CA ILE A 167 9.56 21.15 -10.35
C ILE A 167 10.96 20.59 -10.15
N LEU A 168 11.25 20.08 -8.95
CA LEU A 168 12.57 19.59 -8.53
C LEU A 168 12.55 18.10 -8.26
#